data_f5058a5bf55e3e20f851d8d2c1caf71e
#
_entry.id   f5058a5bf55e3e20f851d8d2c1caf71e
#
_cell.length_a   1.000
_cell.length_b   1.000
_cell.length_c   1.000
_cell.angle_alpha   90.00
_cell.angle_beta   90.00
_cell.angle_gamma   90.00
#
_symmetry.space_group_name_H-M   'P 1'
#
loop_
_entity.id
_entity.type
_entity.pdbx_description
1 polymer ?
#
loop_
_entity_poly.entity_id
_entity_poly.type
_entity_poly.pdbx_seq_one_letter_code
_entity_poly.pdbx_strand_id
1 'polypeptide(L)'
;FFAKRAVIGACLPVACVLTIPAAGSEGSNSCVISNDELDTKVGVNSDLFRPAIAVMDPELTFTLPAYQTAAGVTDMIAHICERYFSGVGAVPVTDNIACGLIRAIMEAAERVQADPRDYDARANLMWAGTLAHNDLAGCGRSLSPAGHAGGWESHALEHAMSALDPQVTHGAGLAVVLPAWMRFVWREDAQRFLSFAA
;
A
#
# COMPACT_ATOMS: atom_id res chain seq x y z
N PHE A 1 -3.92 7.03 20.91
CA PHE A 1 -3.72 6.41 19.60
C PHE A 1 -4.37 5.01 19.55
N PHE A 2 -3.87 4.02 20.31
CA PHE A 2 -4.34 2.63 20.26
C PHE A 2 -5.82 2.45 20.60
N ALA A 3 -6.37 3.27 21.49
CA ALA A 3 -7.79 3.23 21.82
C ALA A 3 -8.69 3.91 20.77
N LYS A 4 -8.11 4.58 19.75
CA LYS A 4 -8.82 5.35 18.71
C LYS A 4 -9.87 6.33 19.26
N ARG A 5 -9.65 6.89 20.46
CA ARG A 5 -10.60 7.75 21.17
C ARG A 5 -10.32 9.24 20.99
N ALA A 6 -9.13 9.63 20.55
CA ALA A 6 -8.75 11.01 20.37
C ALA A 6 -8.86 11.43 18.91
N VAL A 7 -9.40 12.61 18.67
CA VAL A 7 -9.32 13.29 17.38
C VAL A 7 -7.99 14.00 17.31
N ILE A 8 -7.23 13.78 16.22
CA ILE A 8 -5.94 14.42 16.01
C ILE A 8 -6.21 15.85 15.52
N GLY A 9 -5.93 16.82 16.38
CA GLY A 9 -6.18 18.25 16.10
C GLY A 9 -4.95 18.99 15.58
N ALA A 10 -3.74 18.44 15.75
CA ALA A 10 -2.49 19.03 15.27
C ALA A 10 -1.41 17.98 15.09
N CYS A 11 -0.47 18.24 14.18
CA CYS A 11 0.73 17.45 13.98
C CYS A 11 1.90 18.41 13.68
N LEU A 12 3.11 18.03 14.07
CA LEU A 12 4.31 18.74 13.60
C LEU A 12 4.47 18.49 12.09
N PRO A 13 4.97 19.49 11.32
CA PRO A 13 5.31 19.26 9.93
C PRO A 13 6.32 18.13 9.79
N VAL A 14 6.04 17.18 8.90
CA VAL A 14 6.91 16.03 8.62
C VAL A 14 7.66 16.28 7.32
N ALA A 15 8.95 16.01 7.32
CA ALA A 15 9.74 15.84 6.10
C ALA A 15 10.29 14.42 6.07
N CYS A 16 10.30 13.80 4.91
CA CYS A 16 10.84 12.46 4.75
C CYS A 16 11.85 12.38 3.61
N VAL A 17 12.79 11.46 3.76
CA VAL A 17 13.69 10.99 2.69
C VAL A 17 13.37 9.51 2.48
N LEU A 18 12.84 9.17 1.32
CA LEU A 18 12.38 7.81 1.04
C LEU A 18 13.57 6.89 0.73
N THR A 19 13.70 5.81 1.48
CA THR A 19 14.75 4.79 1.29
C THR A 19 14.21 3.42 0.88
N ILE A 20 12.90 3.21 0.99
CA ILE A 20 12.20 1.99 0.55
C ILE A 20 10.83 2.34 0.00
N PRO A 21 10.58 2.15 -1.30
CA PRO A 21 9.26 2.28 -1.89
C PRO A 21 8.41 1.05 -1.50
N ALA A 22 7.35 1.27 -0.75
CA ALA A 22 6.39 0.26 -0.29
C ALA A 22 5.08 0.92 0.15
N ALA A 23 5.04 1.37 1.42
CA ALA A 23 3.86 1.93 2.08
C ALA A 23 3.39 3.29 1.53
N GLY A 24 4.12 3.93 0.63
CA GLY A 24 3.74 5.24 0.08
C GLY A 24 3.64 6.34 1.15
N SER A 25 4.39 6.21 2.26
CA SER A 25 4.30 7.10 3.43
C SER A 25 4.66 8.55 3.11
N GLU A 26 5.41 8.79 2.05
CA GLU A 26 5.79 10.11 1.55
C GLU A 26 4.61 10.90 0.97
N GLY A 27 3.52 10.23 0.59
CA GLY A 27 2.31 10.86 0.04
C GLY A 27 1.02 10.45 0.77
N SER A 28 1.10 9.58 1.76
CA SER A 28 -0.05 9.03 2.47
C SER A 28 -0.47 9.85 3.68
N ASN A 29 -1.73 9.74 4.06
CA ASN A 29 -2.29 10.26 5.31
C ASN A 29 -2.36 9.18 6.41
N SER A 30 -1.81 8.01 6.16
CA SER A 30 -1.86 6.86 7.06
C SER A 30 -0.65 6.81 7.98
N CYS A 31 -0.90 6.46 9.24
CA CYS A 31 0.13 6.19 10.23
C CYS A 31 -0.22 4.87 10.94
N VAL A 32 0.70 3.91 10.91
CA VAL A 32 0.55 2.60 11.56
C VAL A 32 1.61 2.45 12.63
N ILE A 33 1.20 2.10 13.84
CA ILE A 33 2.11 1.93 14.98
C ILE A 33 1.86 0.57 15.63
N SER A 34 2.93 -0.15 15.90
CA SER A 34 2.93 -1.37 16.70
C SER A 34 3.07 -1.04 18.18
N ASN A 35 2.46 -1.84 19.02
CA ASN A 35 2.63 -1.84 20.47
C ASN A 35 2.94 -3.28 20.90
N ASP A 36 4.21 -3.52 21.23
CA ASP A 36 4.72 -4.84 21.56
C ASP A 36 4.21 -5.33 22.95
N GLU A 37 3.80 -4.41 23.85
CA GLU A 37 3.23 -4.79 25.15
C GLU A 37 1.80 -5.32 25.03
N LEU A 38 1.08 -4.91 23.98
CA LEU A 38 -0.32 -5.28 23.75
C LEU A 38 -0.51 -6.22 22.55
N ASP A 39 0.56 -6.66 21.91
CA ASP A 39 0.55 -7.42 20.66
C ASP A 39 -0.43 -6.82 19.63
N THR A 40 -0.36 -5.48 19.46
CA THR A 40 -1.27 -4.76 18.56
C THR A 40 -0.54 -3.92 17.53
N LYS A 41 -1.08 -3.88 16.32
CA LYS A 41 -0.64 -3.00 15.24
C LYS A 41 -1.86 -2.23 14.71
N VAL A 42 -1.87 -0.91 14.86
CA VAL A 42 -3.06 -0.08 14.64
C VAL A 42 -2.76 1.05 13.66
N GLY A 43 -3.62 1.17 12.65
CA GLY A 43 -3.60 2.28 11.70
C GLY A 43 -4.58 3.40 12.10
N VAL A 44 -4.15 4.63 11.87
CA VAL A 44 -4.97 5.84 11.98
C VAL A 44 -4.67 6.74 10.80
N ASN A 45 -5.70 7.35 10.21
CA ASN A 45 -5.57 8.26 9.08
C ASN A 45 -5.89 9.70 9.49
N SER A 46 -5.07 10.63 9.00
CA SER A 46 -5.32 12.07 9.12
C SER A 46 -4.51 12.80 8.05
N ASP A 47 -5.11 13.75 7.36
CA ASP A 47 -4.35 14.56 6.39
C ASP A 47 -3.23 15.38 7.04
N LEU A 48 -3.28 15.57 8.34
CA LEU A 48 -2.19 16.17 9.12
C LEU A 48 -0.90 15.33 9.13
N PHE A 49 -0.98 14.04 8.78
CA PHE A 49 0.20 13.15 8.72
C PHE A 49 0.94 13.23 7.39
N ARG A 50 0.32 13.79 6.34
CA ARG A 50 0.99 13.88 5.04
C ARG A 50 2.27 14.70 5.17
N PRO A 51 3.42 14.19 4.72
CA PRO A 51 4.65 14.94 4.73
C PRO A 51 4.51 16.24 3.95
N ALA A 52 5.03 17.34 4.53
CA ALA A 52 5.10 18.62 3.84
C ALA A 52 6.23 18.65 2.79
N ILE A 53 7.25 17.80 2.97
CA ILE A 53 8.37 17.64 2.05
C ILE A 53 8.70 16.15 1.95
N ALA A 54 8.86 15.67 0.71
CA ALA A 54 9.34 14.32 0.42
C ALA A 54 10.53 14.40 -0.54
N VAL A 55 11.64 13.81 -0.16
CA VAL A 55 12.83 13.65 -1.01
C VAL A 55 12.82 12.20 -1.52
N MET A 56 12.78 12.07 -2.84
CA MET A 56 12.66 10.78 -3.52
C MET A 56 13.83 10.62 -4.48
N ASP A 57 14.95 10.10 -3.96
CA ASP A 57 16.15 9.82 -4.73
C ASP A 57 16.27 8.31 -4.96
N PRO A 58 16.14 7.81 -6.21
CA PRO A 58 16.21 6.39 -6.53
C PRO A 58 17.52 5.72 -6.12
N GLU A 59 18.64 6.46 -6.08
CA GLU A 59 19.94 5.92 -5.69
C GLU A 59 19.98 5.44 -4.25
N LEU A 60 19.17 6.03 -3.37
CA LEU A 60 19.05 5.61 -1.97
C LEU A 60 18.47 4.19 -1.83
N THR A 61 17.87 3.66 -2.90
CA THR A 61 17.30 2.30 -2.91
C THR A 61 18.22 1.25 -3.52
N PHE A 62 19.37 1.62 -4.07
CA PHE A 62 20.28 0.70 -4.77
C PHE A 62 20.86 -0.40 -3.85
N THR A 63 20.95 -0.14 -2.55
CA THR A 63 21.45 -1.09 -1.55
C THR A 63 20.34 -1.90 -0.90
N LEU A 64 19.07 -1.68 -1.32
CA LEU A 64 17.95 -2.41 -0.75
C LEU A 64 18.02 -3.89 -1.15
N PRO A 65 17.96 -4.82 -0.19
CA PRO A 65 17.95 -6.25 -0.49
C PRO A 65 16.78 -6.63 -1.40
N ALA A 66 17.00 -7.60 -2.30
CA ALA A 66 15.98 -8.08 -3.23
C ALA A 66 14.68 -8.50 -2.51
N TYR A 67 14.81 -9.15 -1.35
CA TYR A 67 13.66 -9.52 -0.52
C TYR A 67 12.84 -8.31 -0.08
N GLN A 68 13.48 -7.23 0.36
CA GLN A 68 12.78 -6.01 0.79
C GLN A 68 12.15 -5.28 -0.40
N THR A 69 12.81 -5.29 -1.56
CA THR A 69 12.23 -4.76 -2.80
C THR A 69 10.96 -5.55 -3.17
N ALA A 70 11.01 -6.88 -3.15
CA ALA A 70 9.86 -7.73 -3.47
C ALA A 70 8.70 -7.54 -2.47
N ALA A 71 9.01 -7.43 -1.17
CA ALA A 71 8.02 -7.13 -0.14
C ALA A 71 7.36 -5.76 -0.40
N GLY A 72 8.15 -4.72 -0.73
CA GLY A 72 7.62 -3.40 -1.06
C GLY A 72 6.73 -3.41 -2.30
N VAL A 73 7.13 -4.12 -3.35
CA VAL A 73 6.32 -4.31 -4.58
C VAL A 73 4.98 -4.97 -4.26
N THR A 74 4.99 -6.01 -3.43
CA THR A 74 3.76 -6.68 -3.01
C THR A 74 2.84 -5.74 -2.22
N ASP A 75 3.38 -4.94 -1.33
CA ASP A 75 2.65 -3.96 -0.54
C ASP A 75 1.97 -2.90 -1.43
N MET A 76 2.69 -2.34 -2.42
CA MET A 76 2.12 -1.42 -3.39
C MET A 76 0.94 -2.05 -4.16
N ILE A 77 1.11 -3.28 -4.66
CA ILE A 77 0.04 -4.01 -5.38
C ILE A 77 -1.14 -4.25 -4.45
N ALA A 78 -0.90 -4.65 -3.21
CA ALA A 78 -1.96 -4.86 -2.22
C ALA A 78 -2.75 -3.58 -1.95
N HIS A 79 -2.12 -2.43 -1.78
CA HIS A 79 -2.78 -1.13 -1.64
C HIS A 79 -3.74 -0.81 -2.79
N ILE A 80 -3.30 -1.11 -4.03
CA ILE A 80 -4.14 -0.88 -5.21
C ILE A 80 -5.31 -1.89 -5.22
N CYS A 81 -5.05 -3.16 -4.93
CA CYS A 81 -6.07 -4.21 -4.91
C CYS A 81 -7.14 -3.95 -3.84
N GLU A 82 -6.75 -3.53 -2.63
CA GLU A 82 -7.70 -3.17 -1.57
C GLU A 82 -8.69 -2.08 -2.01
N ARG A 83 -8.21 -1.12 -2.78
CA ARG A 83 -9.05 -0.07 -3.36
C ARG A 83 -9.85 -0.57 -4.56
N TYR A 84 -9.22 -1.33 -5.45
CA TYR A 84 -9.85 -1.86 -6.66
C TYR A 84 -11.03 -2.77 -6.33
N PHE A 85 -10.89 -3.67 -5.37
CA PHE A 85 -11.92 -4.63 -4.98
C PHE A 85 -12.92 -4.10 -3.95
N SER A 86 -12.82 -2.83 -3.56
CA SER A 86 -13.75 -2.21 -2.62
C SER A 86 -14.81 -1.36 -3.31
N GLY A 87 -15.95 -1.21 -2.64
CA GLY A 87 -17.05 -0.36 -3.07
C GLY A 87 -17.86 -0.94 -4.23
N VAL A 88 -18.90 -0.20 -4.61
CA VAL A 88 -19.83 -0.56 -5.66
C VAL A 88 -19.86 0.53 -6.74
N GLY A 89 -20.13 0.11 -7.97
CA GLY A 89 -20.28 1.00 -9.11
C GLY A 89 -19.08 0.99 -10.06
N ALA A 90 -19.33 1.54 -11.26
CA ALA A 90 -18.33 1.62 -12.31
C ALA A 90 -17.57 2.95 -12.21
N VAL A 91 -16.27 2.86 -12.05
CA VAL A 91 -15.34 4.00 -12.08
C VAL A 91 -14.21 3.73 -13.09
N PRO A 92 -14.51 3.63 -14.38
CA PRO A 92 -13.58 3.08 -15.38
C PRO A 92 -12.26 3.87 -15.48
N VAL A 93 -12.26 5.16 -15.22
CA VAL A 93 -11.02 5.96 -15.21
C VAL A 93 -10.10 5.46 -14.09
N THR A 94 -10.63 5.37 -12.88
CA THR A 94 -9.87 4.90 -11.70
C THR A 94 -9.45 3.44 -11.85
N ASP A 95 -10.30 2.59 -12.43
CA ASP A 95 -9.99 1.19 -12.69
C ASP A 95 -8.83 1.03 -13.67
N ASN A 96 -8.83 1.81 -14.74
CA ASN A 96 -7.72 1.80 -15.70
C ASN A 96 -6.41 2.34 -15.11
N ILE A 97 -6.48 3.37 -14.25
CA ILE A 97 -5.32 3.86 -13.49
C ILE A 97 -4.77 2.74 -12.59
N ALA A 98 -5.64 2.08 -11.83
CA ALA A 98 -5.25 1.00 -10.92
C ALA A 98 -4.57 -0.17 -11.66
N CYS A 99 -5.19 -0.68 -12.73
CA CYS A 99 -4.62 -1.77 -13.53
C CYS A 99 -3.34 -1.34 -14.25
N GLY A 100 -3.28 -0.11 -14.79
CA GLY A 100 -2.08 0.43 -15.42
C GLY A 100 -0.93 0.58 -14.45
N LEU A 101 -1.22 1.02 -13.23
CA LEU A 101 -0.22 1.17 -12.16
C LEU A 101 0.34 -0.18 -11.72
N ILE A 102 -0.50 -1.21 -11.57
CA ILE A 102 -0.03 -2.58 -11.26
C ILE A 102 0.92 -3.09 -12.35
N ARG A 103 0.56 -2.94 -13.63
CA ARG A 103 1.42 -3.35 -14.75
C ARG A 103 2.77 -2.64 -14.72
N ALA A 104 2.77 -1.32 -14.51
CA ALA A 104 4.00 -0.54 -14.40
C ALA A 104 4.88 -0.96 -13.20
N ILE A 105 4.26 -1.28 -12.06
CA ILE A 105 4.97 -1.81 -10.89
C ILE A 105 5.62 -3.15 -11.20
N MET A 106 4.89 -4.08 -11.85
CA MET A 106 5.41 -5.40 -12.20
C MET A 106 6.59 -5.29 -13.19
N GLU A 107 6.45 -4.49 -14.24
CA GLU A 107 7.52 -4.25 -15.21
C GLU A 107 8.77 -3.65 -14.56
N ALA A 108 8.61 -2.63 -13.73
CA ALA A 108 9.73 -2.02 -13.01
C ALA A 108 10.37 -3.00 -12.02
N ALA A 109 9.58 -3.84 -11.35
CA ALA A 109 10.07 -4.87 -10.42
C ALA A 109 10.93 -5.93 -11.12
N GLU A 110 10.51 -6.41 -12.31
CA GLU A 110 11.29 -7.35 -13.13
C GLU A 110 12.65 -6.74 -13.54
N ARG A 111 12.67 -5.47 -13.94
CA ARG A 111 13.91 -4.75 -14.29
C ARG A 111 14.83 -4.61 -13.08
N VAL A 112 14.29 -4.22 -11.90
CA VAL A 112 15.10 -4.12 -10.67
C VAL A 112 15.60 -5.48 -10.20
N GLN A 113 14.85 -6.55 -10.45
CA GLN A 113 15.33 -7.91 -10.16
C GLN A 113 16.51 -8.31 -11.05
N ALA A 114 16.49 -7.90 -12.34
CA ALA A 114 17.56 -8.16 -13.28
C ALA A 114 18.80 -7.26 -13.02
N ASP A 115 18.58 -5.98 -12.73
CA ASP A 115 19.61 -5.01 -12.35
C ASP A 115 19.14 -4.18 -11.14
N PRO A 116 19.64 -4.48 -9.93
CA PRO A 116 19.29 -3.75 -8.72
C PRO A 116 19.65 -2.25 -8.74
N ARG A 117 20.47 -1.81 -9.69
CA ARG A 117 20.91 -0.41 -9.85
C ARG A 117 20.30 0.27 -11.08
N ASP A 118 19.31 -0.34 -11.72
CA ASP A 118 18.53 0.30 -12.78
C ASP A 118 17.80 1.53 -12.22
N TYR A 119 18.37 2.71 -12.47
CA TYR A 119 17.88 3.99 -11.93
C TYR A 119 16.44 4.26 -12.35
N ASP A 120 16.11 4.07 -13.63
CA ASP A 120 14.77 4.36 -14.15
C ASP A 120 13.73 3.42 -13.54
N ALA A 121 14.05 2.13 -13.39
CA ALA A 121 13.16 1.18 -12.77
C ALA A 121 12.95 1.49 -11.28
N ARG A 122 14.00 1.87 -10.54
CA ARG A 122 13.90 2.33 -9.15
C ARG A 122 13.06 3.60 -9.02
N ALA A 123 13.27 4.58 -9.92
CA ALA A 123 12.47 5.81 -9.95
C ALA A 123 10.99 5.53 -10.19
N ASN A 124 10.68 4.61 -11.12
CA ASN A 124 9.31 4.19 -11.38
C ASN A 124 8.67 3.48 -10.18
N LEU A 125 9.40 2.60 -9.49
CA LEU A 125 8.89 1.97 -8.26
C LEU A 125 8.62 3.00 -7.16
N MET A 126 9.50 3.99 -6.97
CA MET A 126 9.29 5.07 -5.99
C MET A 126 8.01 5.84 -6.31
N TRP A 127 7.86 6.30 -7.54
CA TRP A 127 6.69 7.08 -7.94
C TRP A 127 5.40 6.24 -7.87
N ALA A 128 5.46 4.99 -8.32
CA ALA A 128 4.34 4.07 -8.25
C ALA A 128 3.89 3.78 -6.81
N GLY A 129 4.84 3.66 -5.87
CA GLY A 129 4.54 3.51 -4.44
C GLY A 129 3.73 4.66 -3.88
N THR A 130 4.11 5.90 -4.21
CA THR A 130 3.34 7.09 -3.84
C THR A 130 1.92 7.02 -4.41
N LEU A 131 1.77 6.73 -5.70
CA LEU A 131 0.47 6.68 -6.37
C LEU A 131 -0.41 5.52 -5.87
N ALA A 132 0.20 4.42 -5.45
CA ALA A 132 -0.52 3.28 -4.90
C ALA A 132 -1.23 3.60 -3.58
N HIS A 133 -0.72 4.56 -2.79
CA HIS A 133 -1.25 4.83 -1.45
C HIS A 133 -1.58 6.31 -1.15
N ASN A 134 -1.66 7.18 -2.16
CA ASN A 134 -2.10 8.58 -2.01
C ASN A 134 -3.59 8.80 -2.36
N ASP A 135 -4.40 7.74 -2.33
CA ASP A 135 -5.84 7.68 -2.65
C ASP A 135 -6.19 7.76 -4.14
N LEU A 136 -5.25 8.04 -5.05
CA LEU A 136 -5.53 8.15 -6.49
C LEU A 136 -6.20 6.87 -7.05
N ALA A 137 -5.70 5.70 -6.70
CA ALA A 137 -6.23 4.41 -7.15
C ALA A 137 -7.62 4.06 -6.57
N GLY A 138 -8.17 4.91 -5.71
CA GLY A 138 -9.48 4.77 -5.08
C GLY A 138 -10.46 5.90 -5.38
N CYS A 139 -10.08 6.89 -6.19
CA CYS A 139 -10.94 8.03 -6.49
C CYS A 139 -12.29 7.62 -7.07
N GLY A 140 -13.38 8.19 -6.53
CA GLY A 140 -14.75 7.91 -7.00
C GLY A 140 -15.34 6.60 -6.50
N ARG A 141 -14.61 5.79 -5.71
CA ARG A 141 -15.14 4.60 -5.05
C ARG A 141 -15.85 4.94 -3.76
N SER A 142 -16.72 4.04 -3.32
CA SER A 142 -17.40 4.18 -2.02
C SER A 142 -16.37 4.27 -0.90
N LEU A 143 -16.59 5.21 0.00
CA LEU A 143 -15.75 5.36 1.18
C LEU A 143 -16.10 4.29 2.22
N SER A 144 -15.08 3.75 2.88
CA SER A 144 -15.27 2.98 4.10
C SER A 144 -15.85 3.87 5.21
N PRO A 145 -16.36 3.29 6.31
CA PRO A 145 -16.76 4.09 7.48
C PRO A 145 -15.65 4.98 8.05
N ALA A 146 -14.39 4.69 7.74
CA ALA A 146 -13.24 5.51 8.11
C ALA A 146 -12.97 6.69 7.14
N GLY A 147 -13.78 6.85 6.09
CA GLY A 147 -13.71 8.00 5.19
C GLY A 147 -12.71 7.89 4.03
N HIS A 148 -12.16 6.71 3.77
CA HIS A 148 -11.24 6.47 2.65
C HIS A 148 -11.68 5.25 1.81
N ALA A 149 -11.25 5.18 0.55
CA ALA A 149 -11.49 4.04 -0.30
C ALA A 149 -10.59 2.86 0.10
N GLY A 150 -11.14 1.66 0.04
CA GLY A 150 -10.45 0.41 0.35
C GLY A 150 -11.18 -0.38 1.42
N GLY A 151 -11.21 -1.69 1.27
CA GLY A 151 -11.74 -2.64 2.25
C GLY A 151 -10.75 -2.84 3.41
N TRP A 152 -9.47 -2.98 3.06
CA TRP A 152 -8.34 -3.18 3.98
C TRP A 152 -8.40 -4.50 4.78
N GLU A 153 -9.16 -5.47 4.30
CA GLU A 153 -9.31 -6.76 4.97
C GLU A 153 -8.01 -7.57 4.96
N SER A 154 -7.31 -7.61 3.81
CA SER A 154 -6.04 -8.35 3.74
C SER A 154 -4.96 -7.69 4.59
N HIS A 155 -4.93 -6.35 4.64
CA HIS A 155 -4.04 -5.61 5.54
C HIS A 155 -4.38 -5.83 7.01
N ALA A 156 -5.67 -5.87 7.37
CA ALA A 156 -6.10 -6.12 8.75
C ALA A 156 -5.67 -7.52 9.24
N LEU A 157 -5.78 -8.53 8.37
CA LEU A 157 -5.31 -9.89 8.65
C LEU A 157 -3.78 -9.93 8.80
N GLU A 158 -3.05 -9.28 7.90
CA GLU A 158 -1.60 -9.20 7.98
C GLU A 158 -1.14 -8.45 9.22
N HIS A 159 -1.77 -7.34 9.57
CA HIS A 159 -1.45 -6.59 10.79
C HIS A 159 -1.62 -7.45 12.05
N ALA A 160 -2.63 -8.31 12.10
CA ALA A 160 -2.80 -9.24 13.22
C ALA A 160 -1.66 -10.28 13.24
N MET A 161 -1.23 -10.78 12.08
CA MET A 161 -0.09 -11.72 12.00
C MET A 161 1.22 -11.07 12.44
N SER A 162 1.56 -9.90 11.90
CA SER A 162 2.81 -9.19 12.23
C SER A 162 2.80 -8.53 13.61
N ALA A 163 1.64 -8.38 14.25
CA ALA A 163 1.56 -7.99 15.66
C ALA A 163 1.97 -9.15 16.59
N LEU A 164 1.61 -10.39 16.23
CA LEU A 164 1.97 -11.60 16.98
C LEU A 164 3.40 -12.06 16.71
N ASP A 165 3.89 -11.88 15.50
CA ASP A 165 5.26 -12.22 15.11
C ASP A 165 5.92 -11.06 14.35
N PRO A 166 6.70 -10.21 15.04
CA PRO A 166 7.38 -9.07 14.44
C PRO A 166 8.42 -9.42 13.36
N GLN A 167 8.78 -10.70 13.19
CA GLN A 167 9.68 -11.16 12.13
C GLN A 167 8.96 -11.27 10.78
N VAL A 168 7.64 -11.27 10.76
CA VAL A 168 6.86 -11.25 9.52
C VAL A 168 7.00 -9.87 8.87
N THR A 169 7.76 -9.81 7.78
CA THR A 169 7.83 -8.59 6.95
C THR A 169 6.46 -8.32 6.33
N HIS A 170 5.93 -7.12 6.50
CA HIS A 170 4.56 -6.73 6.11
C HIS A 170 4.19 -7.16 4.69
N GLY A 171 4.96 -6.75 3.68
CA GLY A 171 4.68 -7.13 2.29
C GLY A 171 4.80 -8.63 2.01
N ALA A 172 5.65 -9.36 2.75
CA ALA A 172 5.73 -10.82 2.64
C ALA A 172 4.50 -11.51 3.25
N GLY A 173 3.98 -11.00 4.37
CA GLY A 173 2.69 -11.43 4.93
C GLY A 173 1.56 -11.19 3.95
N LEU A 174 1.51 -10.01 3.32
CA LEU A 174 0.52 -9.69 2.28
C LEU A 174 0.64 -10.60 1.06
N ALA A 175 1.85 -11.04 0.66
CA ALA A 175 2.03 -11.98 -0.44
C ALA A 175 1.30 -13.32 -0.22
N VAL A 176 1.07 -13.69 1.03
CA VAL A 176 0.32 -14.90 1.41
C VAL A 176 -1.16 -14.59 1.62
N VAL A 177 -1.45 -13.52 2.35
CA VAL A 177 -2.81 -13.18 2.77
C VAL A 177 -3.67 -12.68 1.60
N LEU A 178 -3.15 -11.78 0.76
CA LEU A 178 -3.93 -11.18 -0.33
C LEU A 178 -4.46 -12.21 -1.32
N PRO A 179 -3.67 -13.14 -1.89
CA PRO A 179 -4.20 -14.16 -2.78
C PRO A 179 -5.18 -15.12 -2.10
N ALA A 180 -4.99 -15.42 -0.81
CA ALA A 180 -5.92 -16.26 -0.05
C ALA A 180 -7.26 -15.55 0.15
N TRP A 181 -7.24 -14.25 0.50
CA TRP A 181 -8.42 -13.40 0.60
C TRP A 181 -9.14 -13.31 -0.75
N MET A 182 -8.42 -13.03 -1.84
CA MET A 182 -9.01 -12.98 -3.19
C MET A 182 -9.73 -14.28 -3.56
N ARG A 183 -9.12 -15.45 -3.24
CA ARG A 183 -9.76 -16.77 -3.46
C ARG A 183 -10.99 -16.99 -2.61
N PHE A 184 -11.07 -16.37 -1.45
CA PHE A 184 -12.23 -16.48 -0.56
C PHE A 184 -13.40 -15.62 -1.07
N VAL A 185 -13.12 -14.37 -1.49
CA VAL A 185 -14.18 -13.38 -1.81
C VAL A 185 -14.58 -13.31 -3.29
N TRP A 186 -13.86 -13.91 -4.23
CA TRP A 186 -14.06 -13.68 -5.66
C TRP A 186 -15.50 -13.94 -6.16
N ARG A 187 -16.25 -14.83 -5.49
CA ARG A 187 -17.63 -15.14 -5.85
C ARG A 187 -18.62 -14.04 -5.52
N GLU A 188 -18.27 -13.15 -4.60
CA GLU A 188 -19.14 -12.03 -4.19
C GLU A 188 -19.25 -10.98 -5.32
N ASP A 189 -18.19 -10.83 -6.14
CA ASP A 189 -18.20 -9.99 -7.34
C ASP A 189 -17.31 -10.60 -8.44
N ALA A 190 -17.73 -11.73 -8.98
CA ALA A 190 -16.96 -12.46 -9.99
C ALA A 190 -16.65 -11.61 -11.24
N GLN A 191 -17.55 -10.70 -11.62
CA GLN A 191 -17.34 -9.82 -12.78
C GLN A 191 -16.17 -8.85 -12.53
N ARG A 192 -16.02 -8.36 -11.31
CA ARG A 192 -14.91 -7.50 -10.91
C ARG A 192 -13.56 -8.21 -11.03
N PHE A 193 -13.51 -9.47 -10.57
CA PHE A 193 -12.31 -10.30 -10.70
C PHE A 193 -12.00 -10.65 -12.17
N LEU A 194 -12.99 -10.91 -13.00
CA LEU A 194 -12.79 -11.11 -14.43
C LEU A 194 -12.24 -9.85 -15.11
N SER A 195 -12.77 -8.67 -14.76
CA SER A 195 -12.30 -7.40 -15.31
C SER A 195 -10.86 -7.07 -14.88
N PHE A 196 -10.46 -7.50 -13.70
CA PHE A 196 -9.09 -7.36 -13.21
C PHE A 196 -8.10 -8.25 -13.95
N ALA A 197 -8.53 -9.46 -14.32
CA ALA A 197 -7.70 -10.45 -15.01
C ALA A 197 -7.57 -10.21 -16.53
N ALA A 198 -8.38 -9.32 -17.11
CA ALA A 198 -8.38 -8.98 -18.54
C ALA A 198 -7.35 -7.90 -18.88
#